data_4188edc61d144fedf8916dd9d95c7bf6
#
_entry.id   4188edc61d144fedf8916dd9d95c7bf6
#
_cell.length_a   1.000
_cell.length_b   1.000
_cell.length_c   1.000
_cell.angle_alpha   90.00
_cell.angle_beta   90.00
_cell.angle_gamma   90.00
#
_symmetry.space_group_name_H-M   'P 1'
#
loop_
_entity.id
_entity.type
_entity.pdbx_description
1 polymer ?
#
loop_
_entity_poly.entity_id
_entity_poly.type
_entity_poly.pdbx_seq_one_letter_code
_entity_poly.pdbx_strand_id
1 'polypeptide(L)'
;MKFRIAASAIVFTSAIALSLGACSGGGGTQSGKAGGGGGNYTIAVVPKDSTNPWFVRMETGVQRYAQETGMNVFQKGPAETDATMQAQVIQDLIAQGVDALCVVPVDPGAIEPVLKQAMDAGITVVTHEGASQQNTMYDIEAFNNSEYGAFIMDNLAEAMGEEGVYTTMVGHVTNASHNEWADGAVAHQKEKYPNMTLLEAEPRVESQDNSETAYQTAKEVLKKYPEVTGILGTSSFDAPGTARAIDELGLKGKVFTAGTGLPNANKQILQDGSVASLTLWDPADAGYAMASLATKILNGEKIADGVNLGVTGYENMHFSPGSDKVLEGNG
;
A
#
# COMPACT_ATOMS: atom_id res chain seq x y z
N MET A 1 50.14 -40.13 19.83
CA MET A 1 50.63 -40.53 18.49
C MET A 1 50.74 -39.28 17.62
N LYS A 2 51.95 -38.83 17.38
CA LYS A 2 52.26 -37.59 16.61
C LYS A 2 52.33 -37.95 15.13
N PHE A 3 51.65 -37.21 14.25
CA PHE A 3 52.02 -37.19 12.84
C PHE A 3 52.10 -35.74 12.36
N ARG A 4 53.30 -35.37 11.94
CA ARG A 4 53.68 -34.19 11.20
C ARG A 4 53.70 -34.56 9.70
N ILE A 5 53.19 -33.68 8.84
CA ILE A 5 53.55 -33.61 7.40
C ILE A 5 53.35 -32.15 6.99
N ALA A 6 54.32 -31.51 6.76
CA ALA A 6 55.23 -30.95 5.73
C ALA A 6 54.53 -30.03 4.71
N ALA A 7 55.01 -28.79 4.73
CA ALA A 7 54.74 -27.73 3.74
C ALA A 7 55.38 -28.05 2.38
N SER A 8 54.74 -27.65 1.30
CA SER A 8 55.40 -27.47 0.01
C SER A 8 54.93 -26.15 -0.61
N ALA A 9 55.88 -25.22 -0.65
CA ALA A 9 55.78 -23.98 -1.40
C ALA A 9 56.11 -24.25 -2.87
N ILE A 10 55.28 -23.75 -3.76
CA ILE A 10 55.64 -23.64 -5.18
C ILE A 10 55.56 -22.16 -5.56
N VAL A 11 56.76 -21.63 -5.80
CA VAL A 11 57.02 -20.33 -6.40
C VAL A 11 56.90 -20.48 -7.91
N PHE A 12 56.07 -19.67 -8.55
CA PHE A 12 56.16 -19.42 -10.00
C PHE A 12 56.36 -17.92 -10.25
N THR A 13 57.59 -17.62 -10.62
CA THR A 13 58.03 -16.37 -11.26
C THR A 13 57.85 -16.48 -12.76
N SER A 14 57.31 -15.47 -13.42
CA SER A 14 57.60 -15.06 -14.81
C SER A 14 56.64 -13.94 -15.21
N ALA A 15 57.05 -12.90 -15.53
CA ALA A 15 57.85 -12.17 -16.50
C ALA A 15 56.97 -11.05 -17.11
N ILE A 16 57.47 -9.86 -16.89
CA ILE A 16 56.97 -8.58 -17.42
C ILE A 16 57.28 -8.55 -18.93
N ALA A 17 56.27 -8.20 -19.74
CA ALA A 17 56.49 -7.68 -21.08
C ALA A 17 55.84 -6.30 -21.22
N LEU A 18 56.66 -5.26 -21.18
CA LEU A 18 56.32 -3.92 -21.64
C LEU A 18 56.28 -3.92 -23.19
N SER A 19 55.17 -3.44 -23.74
CA SER A 19 55.15 -2.93 -25.11
C SER A 19 54.61 -1.52 -25.12
N LEU A 20 55.48 -0.54 -25.29
CA LEU A 20 55.19 0.81 -25.72
C LEU A 20 54.75 0.81 -27.18
N GLY A 21 53.59 1.37 -27.46
CA GLY A 21 53.13 1.68 -28.81
C GLY A 21 52.48 3.04 -28.82
N ALA A 22 53.08 3.98 -29.53
CA ALA A 22 52.78 5.39 -29.56
C ALA A 22 51.58 5.76 -30.43
N CYS A 23 50.91 6.82 -29.99
CA CYS A 23 50.15 7.88 -30.68
C CYS A 23 49.67 7.67 -32.13
N SER A 24 48.37 7.81 -32.33
CA SER A 24 47.85 8.63 -33.43
C SER A 24 46.45 9.12 -33.08
N GLY A 25 46.20 10.43 -33.20
CA GLY A 25 44.94 11.09 -32.88
C GLY A 25 43.84 10.85 -33.93
N GLY A 26 42.61 11.07 -33.53
CA GLY A 26 41.45 11.07 -34.43
C GLY A 26 40.13 11.14 -33.69
N GLY A 27 39.54 12.31 -33.70
CA GLY A 27 38.11 12.53 -33.77
C GLY A 27 37.18 11.92 -32.69
N GLY A 28 36.83 12.70 -31.70
CA GLY A 28 35.70 12.40 -30.84
C GLY A 28 34.40 12.37 -31.64
N THR A 29 33.81 11.20 -31.75
CA THR A 29 32.37 11.07 -31.96
C THR A 29 31.75 10.69 -30.62
N GLN A 30 31.11 11.69 -30.00
CA GLN A 30 30.15 11.47 -28.97
C GLN A 30 29.05 10.60 -29.53
N SER A 31 29.11 9.30 -29.27
CA SER A 31 28.03 8.38 -29.57
C SER A 31 26.93 8.69 -28.58
N GLY A 32 25.94 9.48 -29.03
CA GLY A 32 24.70 9.64 -28.36
C GLY A 32 24.09 8.25 -28.11
N LYS A 33 23.94 7.87 -26.86
CA LYS A 33 23.10 6.75 -26.48
C LYS A 33 21.68 7.07 -26.92
N ALA A 34 21.31 6.63 -28.12
CA ALA A 34 19.93 6.59 -28.57
C ALA A 34 19.18 5.58 -27.70
N GLY A 35 17.99 5.97 -27.29
CA GLY A 35 17.16 5.31 -26.32
C GLY A 35 16.74 3.87 -26.65
N GLY A 36 16.27 3.20 -25.61
CA GLY A 36 15.61 1.91 -25.65
C GLY A 36 16.36 0.82 -24.87
N GLY A 37 16.66 1.07 -23.59
CA GLY A 37 17.13 0.04 -22.70
C GLY A 37 16.66 0.40 -21.30
N GLY A 38 15.58 -0.24 -20.81
CA GLY A 38 15.20 -0.12 -19.42
C GLY A 38 16.41 -0.45 -18.55
N GLY A 39 16.79 0.46 -17.65
CA GLY A 39 17.86 0.25 -16.70
C GLY A 39 17.56 -0.98 -15.84
N ASN A 40 18.58 -1.68 -15.40
CA ASN A 40 18.40 -2.77 -14.43
C ASN A 40 18.23 -2.14 -13.04
N TYR A 41 17.02 -1.66 -12.73
CA TYR A 41 16.72 -0.97 -11.48
C TYR A 41 16.40 -1.95 -10.36
N THR A 42 16.74 -1.53 -9.14
CA THR A 42 16.33 -2.17 -7.89
C THR A 42 15.21 -1.35 -7.25
N ILE A 43 14.01 -1.89 -7.23
CA ILE A 43 12.80 -1.23 -6.73
C ILE A 43 12.27 -2.01 -5.53
N ALA A 44 12.11 -1.35 -4.39
CA ALA A 44 11.54 -1.95 -3.20
C ALA A 44 10.13 -1.42 -2.95
N VAL A 45 9.16 -2.31 -2.79
CA VAL A 45 7.80 -2.00 -2.34
C VAL A 45 7.72 -2.23 -0.84
N VAL A 46 7.28 -1.22 -0.09
CA VAL A 46 7.23 -1.25 1.38
C VAL A 46 5.77 -1.13 1.83
N PRO A 47 5.09 -2.25 2.14
CA PRO A 47 3.73 -2.26 2.65
C PRO A 47 3.65 -1.80 4.11
N LYS A 48 2.43 -1.63 4.63
CA LYS A 48 2.19 -1.33 6.06
C LYS A 48 2.66 -2.46 6.98
N ASP A 49 2.44 -3.71 6.56
CA ASP A 49 3.00 -4.93 7.16
C ASP A 49 3.12 -6.04 6.11
N SER A 50 3.88 -7.10 6.42
CA SER A 50 4.11 -8.22 5.49
C SER A 50 3.26 -9.46 5.81
N THR A 51 2.43 -9.42 6.85
CA THR A 51 1.65 -10.58 7.32
C THR A 51 0.17 -10.49 6.95
N ASN A 52 -0.34 -9.27 6.75
CA ASN A 52 -1.73 -9.05 6.32
C ASN A 52 -1.96 -9.68 4.93
N PRO A 53 -2.99 -10.51 4.75
CA PRO A 53 -3.34 -11.11 3.46
C PRO A 53 -3.48 -10.09 2.31
N TRP A 54 -3.85 -8.84 2.62
CA TRP A 54 -3.89 -7.74 1.67
C TRP A 54 -2.53 -7.50 1.02
N PHE A 55 -1.49 -7.35 1.83
CA PHE A 55 -0.14 -7.10 1.34
C PHE A 55 0.57 -8.37 0.83
N VAL A 56 0.19 -9.55 1.31
CA VAL A 56 0.59 -10.82 0.68
C VAL A 56 0.04 -10.91 -0.76
N ARG A 57 -1.19 -10.44 -0.99
CA ARG A 57 -1.75 -10.32 -2.35
C ARG A 57 -1.00 -9.27 -3.18
N MET A 58 -0.66 -8.11 -2.60
CA MET A 58 0.13 -7.06 -3.26
C MET A 58 1.47 -7.60 -3.77
N GLU A 59 2.16 -8.41 -2.97
CA GLU A 59 3.44 -9.02 -3.33
C GLU A 59 3.34 -9.85 -4.63
N THR A 60 2.21 -10.49 -4.90
CA THR A 60 2.04 -11.26 -6.15
C THR A 60 2.08 -10.37 -7.40
N GLY A 61 1.61 -9.13 -7.31
CA GLY A 61 1.71 -8.14 -8.38
C GLY A 61 3.12 -7.61 -8.55
N VAL A 62 3.80 -7.36 -7.44
CA VAL A 62 5.23 -6.96 -7.41
C VAL A 62 6.10 -8.03 -8.08
N GLN A 63 5.88 -9.30 -7.74
CA GLN A 63 6.59 -10.43 -8.34
C GLN A 63 6.25 -10.59 -9.83
N ARG A 64 5.00 -10.38 -10.23
CA ARG A 64 4.59 -10.38 -11.64
C ARG A 64 5.36 -9.31 -12.43
N TYR A 65 5.41 -8.09 -11.91
CA TYR A 65 6.17 -7.00 -12.55
C TYR A 65 7.66 -7.34 -12.68
N ALA A 66 8.28 -7.89 -11.63
CA ALA A 66 9.67 -8.33 -11.66
C ALA A 66 9.92 -9.40 -12.75
N GLN A 67 9.02 -10.37 -12.86
CA GLN A 67 9.13 -11.45 -13.88
C GLN A 67 8.97 -10.93 -15.29
N GLU A 68 8.02 -10.04 -15.55
CA GLU A 68 7.73 -9.49 -16.88
C GLU A 68 8.86 -8.56 -17.37
N THR A 69 9.47 -7.80 -16.46
CA THR A 69 10.49 -6.80 -16.81
C THR A 69 11.92 -7.32 -16.67
N GLY A 70 12.14 -8.37 -15.90
CA GLY A 70 13.47 -8.87 -15.54
C GLY A 70 14.24 -7.98 -14.57
N MET A 71 13.59 -6.93 -14.00
CA MET A 71 14.18 -6.03 -13.01
C MET A 71 14.21 -6.68 -11.62
N ASN A 72 15.06 -6.15 -10.74
CA ASN A 72 15.08 -6.53 -9.32
C ASN A 72 14.00 -5.77 -8.56
N VAL A 73 12.76 -6.27 -8.58
CA VAL A 73 11.62 -5.68 -7.86
C VAL A 73 11.14 -6.65 -6.80
N PHE A 74 11.02 -6.18 -5.56
CA PHE A 74 10.65 -7.01 -4.43
C PHE A 74 9.85 -6.23 -3.39
N GLN A 75 9.08 -6.96 -2.57
CA GLN A 75 8.37 -6.40 -1.43
C GLN A 75 9.11 -6.70 -0.13
N LYS A 76 9.22 -5.70 0.75
CA LYS A 76 9.79 -5.84 2.08
C LYS A 76 9.12 -4.87 3.05
N GLY A 77 8.40 -5.38 4.02
CA GLY A 77 7.70 -4.59 5.04
C GLY A 77 8.01 -5.05 6.46
N PRO A 78 7.53 -4.30 7.46
CA PRO A 78 7.59 -4.74 8.86
C PRO A 78 6.69 -5.97 9.08
N ALA A 79 6.85 -6.64 10.22
CA ALA A 79 6.03 -7.78 10.59
C ALA A 79 4.68 -7.37 11.23
N GLU A 80 4.55 -6.12 11.62
CA GLU A 80 3.37 -5.52 12.25
C GLU A 80 3.14 -4.14 11.66
N THR A 81 1.89 -3.65 11.71
CA THR A 81 1.55 -2.29 11.28
C THR A 81 2.03 -1.27 12.31
N ASP A 82 3.28 -0.84 12.15
CA ASP A 82 3.97 0.12 13.02
C ASP A 82 4.83 1.08 12.19
N ALA A 83 4.58 2.38 12.34
CA ALA A 83 5.26 3.42 11.55
C ALA A 83 6.78 3.51 11.85
N THR A 84 7.20 3.20 13.10
CA THR A 84 8.62 3.20 13.48
C THR A 84 9.34 2.04 12.83
N MET A 85 8.73 0.86 12.85
CA MET A 85 9.26 -0.32 12.17
C MET A 85 9.30 -0.11 10.65
N GLN A 86 8.27 0.51 10.07
CA GLN A 86 8.25 0.86 8.65
C GLN A 86 9.39 1.83 8.29
N ALA A 87 9.60 2.89 9.09
CA ALA A 87 10.69 3.82 8.90
C ALA A 87 12.06 3.12 8.96
N GLN A 88 12.24 2.14 9.86
CA GLN A 88 13.48 1.37 9.93
C GLN A 88 13.71 0.53 8.67
N VAL A 89 12.68 -0.13 8.14
CA VAL A 89 12.76 -0.87 6.87
C VAL A 89 13.18 0.06 5.74
N ILE A 90 12.59 1.26 5.67
CA ILE A 90 12.94 2.26 4.65
C ILE A 90 14.40 2.70 4.80
N GLN A 91 14.88 2.98 6.03
CA GLN A 91 16.29 3.33 6.27
C GLN A 91 17.25 2.23 5.82
N ASP A 92 16.92 0.97 6.09
CA ASP A 92 17.73 -0.17 5.65
C ASP A 92 17.79 -0.28 4.11
N LEU A 93 16.69 0.04 3.41
CA LEU A 93 16.62 0.05 1.95
C LEU A 93 17.42 1.23 1.35
N ILE A 94 17.36 2.40 1.98
CA ILE A 94 18.22 3.55 1.61
C ILE A 94 19.69 3.16 1.72
N ALA A 95 20.08 2.52 2.81
CA ALA A 95 21.47 2.07 3.03
C ALA A 95 21.90 0.98 2.03
N GLN A 96 20.97 0.19 1.51
CA GLN A 96 21.21 -0.80 0.44
C GLN A 96 21.36 -0.16 -0.93
N GLY A 97 20.98 1.11 -1.10
CA GLY A 97 21.12 1.84 -2.36
C GLY A 97 20.12 1.38 -3.42
N VAL A 98 18.84 1.18 -3.05
CA VAL A 98 17.77 0.92 -4.03
C VAL A 98 17.55 2.14 -4.92
N ASP A 99 17.12 1.94 -6.15
CA ASP A 99 16.85 3.04 -7.09
C ASP A 99 15.49 3.69 -6.83
N ALA A 100 14.53 2.92 -6.33
CA ALA A 100 13.21 3.44 -5.96
C ALA A 100 12.62 2.74 -4.72
N LEU A 101 11.81 3.52 -4.00
CA LEU A 101 10.93 3.10 -2.91
C LEU A 101 9.49 3.36 -3.30
N CYS A 102 8.67 2.32 -3.25
CA CYS A 102 7.22 2.38 -3.43
C CYS A 102 6.58 2.08 -2.07
N VAL A 103 5.96 3.07 -1.41
CA VAL A 103 5.58 2.94 0.00
C VAL A 103 4.07 3.06 0.17
N VAL A 104 3.48 2.16 0.95
CA VAL A 104 2.11 2.29 1.48
C VAL A 104 2.22 2.74 2.93
N PRO A 105 2.01 4.03 3.25
CA PRO A 105 2.30 4.57 4.56
C PRO A 105 1.39 4.02 5.67
N VAL A 106 1.96 3.65 6.81
CA VAL A 106 1.19 3.42 8.06
C VAL A 106 0.68 4.77 8.58
N ASP A 107 1.59 5.72 8.69
CA ASP A 107 1.37 7.10 9.13
C ASP A 107 2.24 8.02 8.24
N PRO A 108 1.62 8.79 7.32
CA PRO A 108 2.36 9.67 6.43
C PRO A 108 3.25 10.66 7.16
N GLY A 109 2.77 11.25 8.28
CA GLY A 109 3.54 12.22 9.05
C GLY A 109 4.78 11.61 9.72
N ALA A 110 4.65 10.40 10.24
CA ALA A 110 5.75 9.73 10.94
C ALA A 110 6.89 9.32 10.01
N ILE A 111 6.61 9.00 8.75
CA ILE A 111 7.64 8.55 7.79
C ILE A 111 8.19 9.68 6.90
N GLU A 112 7.63 10.91 6.96
CA GLU A 112 8.13 12.05 6.19
C GLU A 112 9.66 12.26 6.28
N PRO A 113 10.28 12.22 7.49
CA PRO A 113 11.71 12.44 7.59
C PRO A 113 12.56 11.41 6.85
N VAL A 114 12.14 10.13 6.87
CA VAL A 114 12.89 9.07 6.21
C VAL A 114 12.67 9.08 4.69
N LEU A 115 11.47 9.44 4.22
CA LEU A 115 11.21 9.62 2.78
C LEU A 115 11.98 10.82 2.24
N LYS A 116 12.06 11.93 3.01
CA LYS A 116 12.94 13.03 2.65
C LYS A 116 14.40 12.60 2.52
N GLN A 117 14.89 11.79 3.44
CA GLN A 117 16.25 11.25 3.38
C GLN A 117 16.45 10.39 2.11
N ALA A 118 15.46 9.59 1.72
CA ALA A 118 15.52 8.81 0.48
C ALA A 118 15.61 9.73 -0.76
N MET A 119 14.74 10.75 -0.83
CA MET A 119 14.76 11.71 -1.95
C MET A 119 16.06 12.53 -2.00
N ASP A 120 16.59 12.97 -0.85
CA ASP A 120 17.87 13.68 -0.76
C ASP A 120 19.06 12.79 -1.21
N ALA A 121 18.93 11.47 -1.06
CA ALA A 121 19.88 10.49 -1.59
C ALA A 121 19.71 10.17 -3.09
N GLY A 122 18.73 10.79 -3.76
CA GLY A 122 18.44 10.58 -5.18
C GLY A 122 17.59 9.34 -5.48
N ILE A 123 16.98 8.74 -4.47
CA ILE A 123 16.08 7.60 -4.62
C ILE A 123 14.70 8.11 -5.07
N THR A 124 14.13 7.49 -6.09
CA THR A 124 12.75 7.77 -6.51
C THR A 124 11.77 7.27 -5.45
N VAL A 125 10.87 8.15 -4.99
CA VAL A 125 9.82 7.79 -4.02
C VAL A 125 8.45 7.91 -4.68
N VAL A 126 7.66 6.84 -4.59
CA VAL A 126 6.26 6.74 -5.00
C VAL A 126 5.46 6.22 -3.80
N THR A 127 4.28 6.76 -3.57
CA THR A 127 3.39 6.29 -2.52
C THR A 127 2.07 5.74 -3.09
N HIS A 128 1.38 4.96 -2.30
CA HIS A 128 0.02 4.47 -2.52
C HIS A 128 -0.74 4.54 -1.20
N GLU A 129 -1.99 4.96 -1.23
CA GLU A 129 -2.76 5.26 -0.02
C GLU A 129 -2.09 6.34 0.86
N GLY A 130 -1.38 7.27 0.23
CA GLY A 130 -0.59 8.30 0.89
C GLY A 130 -0.81 9.70 0.31
N ALA A 131 -2.06 10.06 -0.07
CA ALA A 131 -2.38 11.31 -0.75
C ALA A 131 -1.87 12.58 -0.03
N SER A 132 -1.70 12.52 1.30
CA SER A 132 -1.16 13.61 2.12
C SER A 132 0.37 13.65 2.19
N GLN A 133 1.08 12.65 1.62
CA GLN A 133 2.54 12.52 1.70
C GLN A 133 3.24 13.67 0.96
N GLN A 134 4.15 14.39 1.63
CA GLN A 134 4.87 15.51 1.05
C GLN A 134 6.15 15.07 0.32
N ASN A 135 6.91 14.15 0.95
CA ASN A 135 8.15 13.63 0.41
C ASN A 135 7.90 12.38 -0.45
N THR A 136 7.14 12.58 -1.52
CA THR A 136 6.92 11.63 -2.62
C THR A 136 6.95 12.37 -3.94
N MET A 137 7.34 11.71 -5.02
CA MET A 137 7.23 12.29 -6.37
C MET A 137 5.79 12.24 -6.85
N TYR A 138 5.15 11.09 -6.66
CA TYR A 138 3.73 10.88 -6.94
C TYR A 138 3.14 9.92 -5.93
N ASP A 139 1.87 10.11 -5.63
CA ASP A 139 1.01 9.17 -4.95
C ASP A 139 0.02 8.58 -5.95
N ILE A 140 -0.25 7.29 -5.91
CA ILE A 140 -1.27 6.66 -6.73
C ILE A 140 -2.40 6.13 -5.88
N GLU A 141 -3.62 6.48 -6.24
CA GLU A 141 -4.84 5.97 -5.63
C GLU A 141 -5.58 5.10 -6.66
N ALA A 142 -6.17 4.00 -6.20
CA ALA A 142 -6.93 3.12 -7.09
C ALA A 142 -8.18 3.81 -7.68
N PHE A 143 -8.71 4.79 -6.94
CA PHE A 143 -9.96 5.52 -7.21
C PHE A 143 -9.98 6.83 -6.42
N ASN A 144 -11.06 7.60 -6.54
CA ASN A 144 -11.33 8.73 -5.65
C ASN A 144 -11.70 8.23 -4.24
N ASN A 145 -10.92 8.62 -3.23
CA ASN A 145 -11.09 8.14 -1.85
C ASN A 145 -12.46 8.46 -1.24
N SER A 146 -13.01 9.65 -1.50
CA SER A 146 -14.33 10.02 -0.99
C SER A 146 -15.44 9.19 -1.61
N GLU A 147 -15.36 8.92 -2.93
CA GLU A 147 -16.33 8.08 -3.65
C GLU A 147 -16.27 6.62 -3.20
N TYR A 148 -15.07 6.11 -2.90
CA TYR A 148 -14.92 4.77 -2.32
C TYR A 148 -15.60 4.67 -0.94
N GLY A 149 -15.39 5.67 -0.08
CA GLY A 149 -16.09 5.76 1.20
C GLY A 149 -17.61 5.80 1.04
N ALA A 150 -18.10 6.59 0.08
CA ALA A 150 -19.52 6.66 -0.24
C ALA A 150 -20.08 5.29 -0.69
N PHE A 151 -19.33 4.55 -1.50
CA PHE A 151 -19.72 3.22 -1.94
C PHE A 151 -19.79 2.21 -0.78
N ILE A 152 -18.86 2.26 0.17
CA ILE A 152 -18.96 1.42 1.39
C ILE A 152 -20.21 1.79 2.18
N MET A 153 -20.53 3.10 2.29
CA MET A 153 -21.71 3.56 3.01
C MET A 153 -23.00 3.09 2.33
N ASP A 154 -23.10 3.11 1.00
CA ASP A 154 -24.28 2.61 0.29
C ASP A 154 -24.56 1.13 0.65
N ASN A 155 -23.51 0.30 0.73
CA ASN A 155 -23.63 -1.11 1.10
C ASN A 155 -24.05 -1.28 2.57
N LEU A 156 -23.53 -0.46 3.49
CA LEU A 156 -23.92 -0.52 4.89
C LEU A 156 -25.38 -0.03 5.07
N ALA A 157 -25.74 1.06 4.41
CA ALA A 157 -27.09 1.63 4.47
C ALA A 157 -28.14 0.64 3.96
N GLU A 158 -27.90 -0.02 2.84
CA GLU A 158 -28.77 -1.07 2.32
C GLU A 158 -28.98 -2.18 3.35
N ALA A 159 -27.91 -2.65 3.99
CA ALA A 159 -27.99 -3.68 5.01
C ALA A 159 -28.75 -3.24 6.26
N MET A 160 -28.60 -1.98 6.67
CA MET A 160 -29.29 -1.39 7.81
C MET A 160 -30.74 -1.00 7.51
N GLY A 161 -31.19 -1.04 6.24
CA GLY A 161 -32.52 -0.53 5.85
C GLY A 161 -32.61 0.99 5.84
N GLU A 162 -31.48 1.68 5.63
CA GLU A 162 -31.34 3.13 5.52
C GLU A 162 -31.71 3.91 6.82
N GLU A 163 -31.68 3.22 7.97
CA GLU A 163 -31.99 3.81 9.29
C GLU A 163 -31.10 3.25 10.40
N GLY A 164 -31.02 3.95 11.54
CA GLY A 164 -30.31 3.50 12.73
C GLY A 164 -29.02 4.24 13.02
N VAL A 165 -28.30 3.78 14.04
CA VAL A 165 -27.05 4.41 14.52
C VAL A 165 -25.85 3.59 14.05
N TYR A 166 -24.84 4.25 13.51
CA TYR A 166 -23.61 3.60 13.10
C TYR A 166 -22.36 4.32 13.63
N THR A 167 -21.23 3.63 13.60
CA THR A 167 -19.90 4.22 13.80
C THR A 167 -18.95 3.77 12.69
N THR A 168 -17.81 4.44 12.55
CA THR A 168 -16.75 4.05 11.62
C THR A 168 -15.58 3.42 12.37
N MET A 169 -14.92 2.45 11.74
CA MET A 169 -13.68 1.85 12.23
C MET A 169 -12.59 2.05 11.20
N VAL A 170 -11.42 2.46 11.65
CA VAL A 170 -10.22 2.68 10.82
C VAL A 170 -9.05 1.90 11.39
N GLY A 171 -8.04 1.61 10.58
CA GLY A 171 -6.81 1.00 11.07
C GLY A 171 -6.15 1.89 12.13
N HIS A 172 -5.79 3.11 11.73
CA HIS A 172 -5.25 4.13 12.61
C HIS A 172 -5.86 5.50 12.27
N VAL A 173 -6.11 6.34 13.28
CA VAL A 173 -6.59 7.72 13.06
C VAL A 173 -5.55 8.62 12.37
N THR A 174 -4.31 8.17 12.27
CA THR A 174 -3.24 8.85 11.51
C THR A 174 -3.10 8.34 10.07
N ASN A 175 -3.79 7.26 9.70
CA ASN A 175 -3.76 6.74 8.32
C ASN A 175 -4.62 7.62 7.40
N ALA A 176 -4.02 8.17 6.34
CA ALA A 176 -4.69 9.14 5.48
C ALA A 176 -5.89 8.53 4.74
N SER A 177 -5.68 7.46 3.96
CA SER A 177 -6.71 6.86 3.11
C SER A 177 -7.90 6.32 3.91
N HIS A 178 -7.65 5.58 5.00
CA HIS A 178 -8.73 5.06 5.84
C HIS A 178 -9.63 6.16 6.41
N ASN A 179 -9.03 7.31 6.78
CA ASN A 179 -9.79 8.44 7.28
C ASN A 179 -10.55 9.16 6.17
N GLU A 180 -9.95 9.33 4.99
CA GLU A 180 -10.63 9.91 3.81
C GLU A 180 -11.83 9.06 3.38
N TRP A 181 -11.72 7.72 3.39
CA TRP A 181 -12.85 6.83 3.12
C TRP A 181 -13.94 6.95 4.17
N ALA A 182 -13.58 6.96 5.46
CA ALA A 182 -14.55 7.14 6.53
C ALA A 182 -15.22 8.52 6.48
N ASP A 183 -14.49 9.59 6.13
CA ASP A 183 -15.05 10.94 5.97
C ASP A 183 -15.98 11.03 4.77
N GLY A 184 -15.60 10.41 3.64
CA GLY A 184 -16.44 10.29 2.44
C GLY A 184 -17.74 9.54 2.74
N ALA A 185 -17.64 8.42 3.47
CA ALA A 185 -18.80 7.66 3.93
C ALA A 185 -19.76 8.48 4.80
N VAL A 186 -19.21 9.22 5.79
CA VAL A 186 -20.00 10.09 6.69
C VAL A 186 -20.64 11.25 5.91
N ALA A 187 -19.92 11.86 4.97
CA ALA A 187 -20.47 12.94 4.15
C ALA A 187 -21.63 12.42 3.29
N HIS A 188 -21.45 11.28 2.65
CA HIS A 188 -22.48 10.64 1.82
C HIS A 188 -23.71 10.22 2.64
N GLN A 189 -23.52 9.67 3.84
CA GLN A 189 -24.62 9.34 4.74
C GLN A 189 -25.48 10.56 5.05
N LYS A 190 -24.86 11.71 5.39
CA LYS A 190 -25.57 12.93 5.73
C LYS A 190 -26.42 13.47 4.58
N GLU A 191 -25.94 13.28 3.34
CA GLU A 191 -26.65 13.72 2.15
C GLU A 191 -27.76 12.76 1.75
N LYS A 192 -27.48 11.44 1.73
CA LYS A 192 -28.36 10.45 1.11
C LYS A 192 -29.23 9.68 2.09
N TYR A 193 -28.75 9.46 3.33
CA TYR A 193 -29.41 8.60 4.32
C TYR A 193 -29.74 9.37 5.61
N PRO A 194 -30.73 10.30 5.59
CA PRO A 194 -31.01 11.21 6.71
C PRO A 194 -31.57 10.50 7.95
N ASN A 195 -32.05 9.25 7.83
CA ASN A 195 -32.53 8.46 8.96
C ASN A 195 -31.41 7.64 9.64
N MET A 196 -30.21 7.64 9.08
CA MET A 196 -29.02 7.09 9.72
C MET A 196 -28.33 8.18 10.54
N THR A 197 -27.72 7.80 11.65
CA THR A 197 -27.04 8.75 12.54
C THR A 197 -25.67 8.20 12.93
N LEU A 198 -24.63 9.02 12.74
CA LEU A 198 -23.30 8.70 13.25
C LEU A 198 -23.29 8.80 14.78
N LEU A 199 -22.74 7.82 15.47
CA LEU A 199 -22.61 7.79 16.93
C LEU A 199 -21.73 8.97 17.40
N GLU A 200 -22.32 9.96 18.06
CA GLU A 200 -21.60 11.17 18.48
C GLU A 200 -20.51 10.90 19.54
N ALA A 201 -20.77 9.94 20.45
CA ALA A 201 -19.87 9.64 21.55
C ALA A 201 -18.56 8.94 21.09
N GLU A 202 -18.64 8.13 20.06
CA GLU A 202 -17.51 7.43 19.42
C GLU A 202 -17.75 7.36 17.90
N PRO A 203 -17.55 8.47 17.18
CA PRO A 203 -17.84 8.53 15.74
C PRO A 203 -16.84 7.72 14.92
N ARG A 204 -15.66 7.45 15.49
CA ARG A 204 -14.58 6.69 14.86
C ARG A 204 -13.77 5.96 15.92
N VAL A 205 -13.53 4.66 15.68
CA VAL A 205 -12.72 3.79 16.53
C VAL A 205 -11.58 3.18 15.73
N GLU A 206 -10.54 2.67 16.41
CA GLU A 206 -9.34 2.12 15.80
C GLU A 206 -9.25 0.61 15.98
N SER A 207 -8.82 -0.08 14.92
CA SER A 207 -8.47 -1.51 14.94
C SER A 207 -6.97 -1.77 15.03
N GLN A 208 -6.14 -0.74 14.85
CA GLN A 208 -4.69 -0.84 14.74
C GLN A 208 -4.22 -1.75 13.59
N ASP A 209 -5.02 -1.84 12.52
CA ASP A 209 -4.83 -2.79 11.42
C ASP A 209 -4.57 -4.23 11.92
N ASN A 210 -5.31 -4.64 12.95
CA ASN A 210 -5.15 -5.94 13.60
C ASN A 210 -6.50 -6.62 13.79
N SER A 211 -6.60 -7.87 13.37
CA SER A 211 -7.86 -8.64 13.39
C SER A 211 -8.44 -8.85 14.79
N GLU A 212 -7.59 -9.10 15.79
CA GLU A 212 -8.05 -9.28 17.17
C GLU A 212 -8.49 -7.95 17.79
N THR A 213 -7.73 -6.88 17.54
CA THR A 213 -8.10 -5.54 18.00
C THR A 213 -9.42 -5.08 17.37
N ALA A 214 -9.60 -5.28 16.05
CA ALA A 214 -10.86 -4.99 15.36
C ALA A 214 -12.07 -5.69 16.03
N TYR A 215 -11.92 -6.99 16.32
CA TYR A 215 -12.94 -7.76 17.02
C TYR A 215 -13.23 -7.22 18.44
N GLN A 216 -12.19 -6.95 19.23
CA GLN A 216 -12.37 -6.48 20.61
C GLN A 216 -12.99 -5.08 20.63
N THR A 217 -12.52 -4.17 19.78
CA THR A 217 -13.05 -2.82 19.65
C THR A 217 -14.53 -2.84 19.24
N ALA A 218 -14.89 -3.64 18.23
CA ALA A 218 -16.29 -3.79 17.84
C ALA A 218 -17.16 -4.33 18.97
N LYS A 219 -16.66 -5.33 19.70
CA LYS A 219 -17.35 -5.93 20.85
C LYS A 219 -17.56 -4.94 21.99
N GLU A 220 -16.57 -4.09 22.26
CA GLU A 220 -16.67 -3.03 23.27
C GLU A 220 -17.71 -1.97 22.87
N VAL A 221 -17.66 -1.49 21.63
CA VAL A 221 -18.63 -0.55 21.08
C VAL A 221 -20.06 -1.09 21.21
N LEU A 222 -20.29 -2.32 20.72
CA LEU A 222 -21.64 -2.92 20.71
C LEU A 222 -22.19 -3.21 22.12
N LYS A 223 -21.32 -3.43 23.11
CA LYS A 223 -21.73 -3.56 24.52
C LYS A 223 -22.02 -2.22 25.19
N LYS A 224 -21.23 -1.20 24.86
CA LYS A 224 -21.31 0.13 25.47
C LYS A 224 -22.45 0.96 24.89
N TYR A 225 -22.75 0.77 23.61
CA TYR A 225 -23.74 1.51 22.84
C TYR A 225 -24.72 0.54 22.17
N PRO A 226 -25.71 0.01 22.91
CA PRO A 226 -26.65 -0.97 22.38
C PRO A 226 -27.57 -0.44 21.29
N GLU A 227 -27.61 0.87 21.06
CA GLU A 227 -28.31 1.54 19.96
C GLU A 227 -27.57 1.42 18.63
N VAL A 228 -26.28 1.04 18.60
CA VAL A 228 -25.50 0.90 17.38
C VAL A 228 -25.98 -0.33 16.61
N THR A 229 -26.41 -0.10 15.38
CA THR A 229 -26.89 -1.12 14.43
C THR A 229 -25.99 -1.27 13.21
N GLY A 230 -24.92 -0.45 13.08
CA GLY A 230 -23.97 -0.53 11.99
C GLY A 230 -22.54 -0.17 12.39
N ILE A 231 -21.55 -0.85 11.83
CA ILE A 231 -20.14 -0.48 11.90
C ILE A 231 -19.55 -0.56 10.48
N LEU A 232 -19.06 0.60 9.99
CA LEU A 232 -18.38 0.72 8.72
C LEU A 232 -16.88 0.55 8.94
N GLY A 233 -16.24 -0.42 8.25
CA GLY A 233 -14.81 -0.69 8.37
C GLY A 233 -14.02 -0.24 7.15
N THR A 234 -12.85 0.37 7.36
CA THR A 234 -11.97 0.81 6.28
C THR A 234 -10.72 -0.05 6.13
N SER A 235 -10.12 -0.51 7.23
CA SER A 235 -9.07 -1.54 7.16
C SER A 235 -9.64 -2.90 6.73
N SER A 236 -8.81 -3.71 6.07
CA SER A 236 -9.17 -5.06 5.65
C SER A 236 -9.49 -6.02 6.81
N PHE A 237 -9.21 -5.64 8.04
CA PHE A 237 -9.54 -6.38 9.25
C PHE A 237 -10.79 -5.90 9.97
N ASP A 238 -11.28 -4.68 9.66
CA ASP A 238 -12.36 -4.04 10.42
C ASP A 238 -13.69 -4.77 10.28
N ALA A 239 -14.21 -4.91 9.06
CA ALA A 239 -15.48 -5.59 8.82
C ALA A 239 -15.42 -7.07 9.21
N PRO A 240 -14.36 -7.85 8.92
CA PRO A 240 -14.24 -9.22 9.41
C PRO A 240 -14.17 -9.34 10.94
N GLY A 241 -13.43 -8.46 11.61
CA GLY A 241 -13.37 -8.41 13.09
C GLY A 241 -14.73 -8.06 13.69
N THR A 242 -15.41 -7.08 13.11
CA THR A 242 -16.77 -6.68 13.51
C THR A 242 -17.77 -7.82 13.31
N ALA A 243 -17.73 -8.55 12.19
CA ALA A 243 -18.61 -9.69 11.94
C ALA A 243 -18.44 -10.77 13.02
N ARG A 244 -17.20 -11.06 13.42
CA ARG A 244 -16.91 -11.98 14.53
C ARG A 244 -17.51 -11.51 15.85
N ALA A 245 -17.45 -10.21 16.15
CA ALA A 245 -18.07 -9.65 17.37
C ALA A 245 -19.60 -9.74 17.33
N ILE A 246 -20.21 -9.45 16.18
CA ILE A 246 -21.66 -9.58 15.95
C ILE A 246 -22.12 -11.03 16.19
N ASP A 247 -21.39 -12.01 15.63
CA ASP A 247 -21.73 -13.43 15.78
C ASP A 247 -21.62 -13.88 17.25
N GLU A 248 -20.52 -13.53 17.93
CA GLU A 248 -20.33 -13.91 19.33
C GLU A 248 -21.38 -13.31 20.27
N LEU A 249 -21.80 -12.07 20.01
CA LEU A 249 -22.82 -11.39 20.81
C LEU A 249 -24.25 -11.79 20.44
N GLY A 250 -24.45 -12.64 19.42
CA GLY A 250 -25.77 -13.07 18.96
C GLY A 250 -26.59 -11.93 18.34
N LEU A 251 -25.91 -10.97 17.69
CA LEU A 251 -26.52 -9.77 17.12
C LEU A 251 -26.75 -9.87 15.60
N LYS A 252 -26.48 -11.03 15.00
CA LYS A 252 -26.68 -11.27 13.57
C LYS A 252 -28.11 -10.97 13.14
N GLY A 253 -28.25 -10.19 12.07
CA GLY A 253 -29.55 -9.68 11.59
C GLY A 253 -30.12 -8.50 12.38
N LYS A 254 -29.38 -7.98 13.36
CA LYS A 254 -29.71 -6.76 14.13
C LYS A 254 -28.63 -5.69 14.02
N VAL A 255 -27.40 -6.12 13.89
CA VAL A 255 -26.23 -5.26 13.67
C VAL A 255 -25.56 -5.70 12.38
N PHE A 256 -25.12 -4.75 11.58
CA PHE A 256 -24.58 -4.96 10.26
C PHE A 256 -23.17 -4.37 10.15
N THR A 257 -22.36 -4.93 9.27
CA THR A 257 -21.04 -4.36 8.93
C THR A 257 -20.78 -4.51 7.45
N ALA A 258 -20.17 -3.49 6.89
CA ALA A 258 -19.63 -3.46 5.54
C ALA A 258 -18.26 -2.77 5.57
N GLY A 259 -17.39 -3.06 4.63
CA GLY A 259 -16.08 -2.43 4.61
C GLY A 259 -15.13 -3.01 3.57
N THR A 260 -13.85 -2.65 3.69
CA THR A 260 -12.78 -3.17 2.84
C THR A 260 -12.40 -4.60 3.25
N GLY A 261 -12.10 -5.46 2.27
CA GLY A 261 -11.59 -6.79 2.59
C GLY A 261 -11.46 -7.72 1.38
N LEU A 262 -10.58 -8.71 1.48
CA LEU A 262 -10.37 -9.71 0.43
C LEU A 262 -11.42 -10.82 0.54
N PRO A 263 -12.22 -11.08 -0.52
CA PRO A 263 -13.27 -12.09 -0.49
C PRO A 263 -12.74 -13.50 -0.20
N ASN A 264 -11.58 -13.87 -0.75
CA ASN A 264 -11.02 -15.20 -0.57
C ASN A 264 -10.62 -15.48 0.90
N ALA A 265 -10.08 -14.48 1.58
CA ALA A 265 -9.75 -14.58 3.01
C ALA A 265 -10.99 -14.62 3.90
N ASN A 266 -12.11 -14.08 3.42
CA ASN A 266 -13.34 -13.86 4.17
C ASN A 266 -14.55 -14.63 3.61
N LYS A 267 -14.30 -15.68 2.84
CA LYS A 267 -15.35 -16.44 2.12
C LYS A 267 -16.49 -16.89 3.02
N GLN A 268 -16.18 -17.39 4.21
CA GLN A 268 -17.19 -17.94 5.12
C GLN A 268 -18.17 -16.85 5.58
N ILE A 269 -17.68 -15.73 6.08
CA ILE A 269 -18.51 -14.64 6.62
C ILE A 269 -19.32 -13.91 5.55
N LEU A 270 -18.87 -13.96 4.28
CA LEU A 270 -19.65 -13.51 3.13
C LEU A 270 -20.79 -14.49 2.81
N GLN A 271 -20.50 -15.80 2.84
CA GLN A 271 -21.49 -16.83 2.49
C GLN A 271 -22.58 -17.00 3.54
N ASP A 272 -22.26 -16.84 4.81
CA ASP A 272 -23.23 -16.97 5.90
C ASP A 272 -23.90 -15.63 6.28
N GLY A 273 -23.52 -14.53 5.62
CA GLY A 273 -24.11 -13.21 5.83
C GLY A 273 -23.72 -12.53 7.14
N SER A 274 -22.59 -12.92 7.74
CA SER A 274 -22.04 -12.23 8.95
C SER A 274 -21.46 -10.87 8.60
N VAL A 275 -21.04 -10.66 7.35
CA VAL A 275 -20.68 -9.35 6.79
C VAL A 275 -21.65 -9.05 5.65
N ALA A 276 -22.16 -7.83 5.55
CA ALA A 276 -23.09 -7.43 4.52
C ALA A 276 -22.39 -7.33 3.15
N SER A 277 -21.26 -6.66 3.09
CA SER A 277 -20.42 -6.60 1.90
C SER A 277 -18.95 -6.38 2.23
N LEU A 278 -18.08 -6.81 1.32
CA LEU A 278 -16.68 -6.44 1.31
C LEU A 278 -16.37 -5.79 -0.04
N THR A 279 -15.85 -4.57 0.03
CA THR A 279 -15.37 -3.81 -1.12
C THR A 279 -13.87 -3.94 -1.23
N LEU A 280 -13.34 -3.88 -2.44
CA LEU A 280 -11.89 -3.95 -2.66
C LEU A 280 -11.53 -3.41 -4.05
N TRP A 281 -10.27 -3.06 -4.20
CA TRP A 281 -9.51 -3.13 -5.46
C TRP A 281 -8.51 -4.28 -5.37
N ASP A 282 -7.88 -4.69 -6.47
CA ASP A 282 -6.88 -5.76 -6.38
C ASP A 282 -5.53 -5.21 -5.88
N PRO A 283 -5.07 -5.55 -4.66
CA PRO A 283 -3.77 -5.09 -4.16
C PRO A 283 -2.59 -5.53 -5.05
N ALA A 284 -2.73 -6.64 -5.79
CA ALA A 284 -1.70 -7.06 -6.73
C ALA A 284 -1.52 -6.05 -7.86
N ASP A 285 -2.60 -5.49 -8.36
CA ASP A 285 -2.54 -4.48 -9.41
C ASP A 285 -1.97 -3.16 -8.88
N ALA A 286 -2.26 -2.78 -7.63
CA ALA A 286 -1.63 -1.63 -6.98
C ALA A 286 -0.10 -1.81 -6.84
N GLY A 287 0.36 -2.98 -6.38
CA GLY A 287 1.79 -3.28 -6.27
C GLY A 287 2.52 -3.24 -7.63
N TYR A 288 1.89 -3.78 -8.67
CA TYR A 288 2.37 -3.68 -10.05
C TYR A 288 2.43 -2.23 -10.53
N ALA A 289 1.36 -1.46 -10.32
CA ALA A 289 1.25 -0.07 -10.76
C ALA A 289 2.31 0.83 -10.12
N MET A 290 2.55 0.69 -8.81
CA MET A 290 3.63 1.42 -8.11
C MET A 290 4.99 1.15 -8.75
N ALA A 291 5.33 -0.12 -9.00
CA ALA A 291 6.61 -0.48 -9.61
C ALA A 291 6.72 0.06 -11.05
N SER A 292 5.62 0.02 -11.81
CA SER A 292 5.54 0.58 -13.16
C SER A 292 5.76 2.09 -13.17
N LEU A 293 5.10 2.82 -12.27
CA LEU A 293 5.27 4.28 -12.15
C LEU A 293 6.71 4.64 -11.77
N ALA A 294 7.28 3.95 -10.77
CA ALA A 294 8.68 4.17 -10.38
C ALA A 294 9.65 3.93 -11.55
N THR A 295 9.42 2.90 -12.34
CA THR A 295 10.23 2.61 -13.54
C THR A 295 10.11 3.71 -14.59
N LYS A 296 8.91 4.21 -14.86
CA LYS A 296 8.70 5.33 -15.79
C LYS A 296 9.46 6.59 -15.36
N ILE A 297 9.40 6.90 -14.06
CA ILE A 297 10.14 8.05 -13.49
C ILE A 297 11.65 7.84 -13.64
N LEU A 298 12.18 6.66 -13.30
CA LEU A 298 13.60 6.33 -13.43
C LEU A 298 14.09 6.37 -14.88
N ASN A 299 13.23 6.08 -15.85
CA ASN A 299 13.49 6.22 -17.27
C ASN A 299 13.43 7.69 -17.77
N GLY A 300 13.04 8.62 -16.90
CA GLY A 300 12.88 10.04 -17.26
C GLY A 300 11.62 10.32 -18.06
N GLU A 301 10.62 9.45 -18.02
CA GLU A 301 9.32 9.68 -18.64
C GLU A 301 8.57 10.79 -17.89
N LYS A 302 7.94 11.67 -18.65
CA LYS A 302 7.06 12.70 -18.07
C LYS A 302 5.74 12.06 -17.67
N ILE A 303 5.41 12.11 -16.40
CA ILE A 303 4.10 11.69 -15.89
C ILE A 303 3.07 12.79 -16.17
N ALA A 304 1.95 12.42 -16.76
CA ALA A 304 0.86 13.32 -17.13
C ALA A 304 -0.49 12.60 -17.07
N ASP A 305 -1.58 13.35 -17.12
CA ASP A 305 -2.92 12.79 -17.24
C ASP A 305 -3.02 11.75 -18.36
N GLY A 306 -3.71 10.67 -18.08
CA GLY A 306 -3.84 9.54 -18.98
C GLY A 306 -2.64 8.58 -18.93
N VAL A 307 -1.72 8.73 -17.97
CA VAL A 307 -0.61 7.79 -17.84
C VAL A 307 -1.10 6.38 -17.62
N ASN A 308 -0.59 5.45 -18.43
CA ASN A 308 -0.91 4.04 -18.36
C ASN A 308 0.19 3.31 -17.57
N LEU A 309 -0.20 2.65 -16.49
CA LEU A 309 0.71 1.87 -15.63
C LEU A 309 0.69 0.37 -15.96
N GLY A 310 -0.06 -0.04 -17.01
CA GLY A 310 0.01 -1.37 -17.61
C GLY A 310 -0.78 -2.46 -16.90
N VAL A 311 -1.72 -2.10 -16.04
CA VAL A 311 -2.54 -3.04 -15.26
C VAL A 311 -3.95 -2.48 -15.07
N THR A 312 -4.92 -3.39 -14.94
CA THR A 312 -6.35 -3.05 -14.83
C THR A 312 -6.61 -2.05 -13.70
N GLY A 313 -7.43 -1.04 -14.01
CA GLY A 313 -7.74 0.05 -13.09
C GLY A 313 -6.70 1.19 -13.08
N TYR A 314 -5.51 0.95 -13.64
CA TYR A 314 -4.41 1.92 -13.67
C TYR A 314 -3.94 2.25 -15.11
N GLU A 315 -4.76 1.94 -16.12
CA GLU A 315 -4.41 2.19 -17.52
C GLU A 315 -4.59 3.65 -17.95
N ASN A 316 -5.34 4.43 -17.18
CA ASN A 316 -5.68 5.81 -17.50
C ASN A 316 -5.75 6.66 -16.24
N MET A 317 -4.58 6.89 -15.62
CA MET A 317 -4.50 7.63 -14.36
C MET A 317 -4.65 9.13 -14.61
N HIS A 318 -5.41 9.80 -13.76
CA HIS A 318 -5.63 11.24 -13.82
C HIS A 318 -5.19 11.92 -12.52
N PHE A 319 -4.68 13.13 -12.60
CA PHE A 319 -4.41 13.89 -11.39
C PHE A 319 -5.71 14.23 -10.65
N SER A 320 -5.69 14.00 -9.34
CA SER A 320 -6.77 14.42 -8.45
C SER A 320 -6.99 15.93 -8.54
N PRO A 321 -8.24 16.43 -8.49
CA PRO A 321 -8.53 17.85 -8.60
C PRO A 321 -7.71 18.71 -7.62
N GLY A 322 -6.92 19.64 -8.16
CA GLY A 322 -6.07 20.54 -7.38
C GLY A 322 -4.73 19.96 -6.92
N SER A 323 -4.40 18.74 -7.33
CA SER A 323 -3.10 18.11 -7.09
C SER A 323 -2.29 17.99 -8.38
N ASP A 324 -0.97 18.08 -8.24
CA ASP A 324 0.01 17.77 -9.29
C ASP A 324 0.82 16.52 -8.96
N LYS A 325 0.46 15.80 -7.88
CA LYS A 325 1.16 14.64 -7.36
C LYS A 325 0.28 13.41 -7.17
N VAL A 326 -0.99 13.58 -6.81
CA VAL A 326 -1.91 12.47 -6.56
C VAL A 326 -2.58 12.07 -7.86
N LEU A 327 -2.39 10.82 -8.26
CA LEU A 327 -2.98 10.20 -9.45
C LEU A 327 -4.08 9.22 -9.01
N GLU A 328 -5.27 9.38 -9.55
CA GLU A 328 -6.43 8.51 -9.32
C GLU A 328 -6.68 7.61 -10.53
N GLY A 329 -6.97 6.34 -10.28
CA GLY A 329 -7.37 5.35 -11.27
C GLY A 329 -8.85 5.08 -11.28
N ASN A 330 -9.22 3.94 -11.89
CA ASN A 330 -10.58 3.41 -11.94
C ASN A 330 -10.59 1.95 -11.47
N GLY A 331 -9.82 1.67 -10.39
CA GLY A 331 -9.62 0.35 -9.80
C GLY A 331 -10.83 -0.24 -9.10
#